data_3f7647c0c229321bdf596a1028147906
#
_entry.id   3f7647c0c229321bdf596a1028147906
#
_cell.length_a   1.000
_cell.length_b   1.000
_cell.length_c   1.000
_cell.angle_alpha   90.00
_cell.angle_beta   90.00
_cell.angle_gamma   90.00
#
_symmetry.space_group_name_H-M   'P 1'
#
loop_
_entity.id
_entity.type
_entity.pdbx_description
1 polymer ?
#
loop_
_entity_poly.entity_id
_entity_poly.type
_entity_poly.pdbx_seq_one_letter_code
_entity_poly.pdbx_strand_id
1 'polypeptide(L)'
;MREVTGRSSAAPEAGDQQVRGMARGGVLNLGSAVLSQVALFLVMLLLARVLGVRELGRYAQVYAVLSLLGLLSLSGFRAGLTRFVAVHLADDEPAALRGAIRLGIGISALASTVIALGLVVGAPWLADALHDPQLTTGLRLVALCLPAATVCEAALAATRGWRTQRAYALIGQVYDPAARLVLTALALALGAGLTGAFWALVAASWSAAGLALVALARMVRRVPAARPAYRPGELFRFSTVSWVSSLSSTGLIWVDALLLGFFDYGPDAIGVYHVATRLVTIAVFVLAPVNASFGPHLAHLYHQGRLDEVRRIYRVATGWVLRLSLPAFVALLVFPEQLLRVVGGPGLAGGAAVTVVLALGQLVNAATGPCGTLLNMSGRVSVNMVDNLAALLLNVLLNLWLIPAYGILGAAVAWAVSLAAVNVARVWQVRAQVHTVPVTAGMVKGLVAALVAMGAGFGVRWLLGGGTVQLVVGLAAIVAVYLAVVLALGLSREDVMVLRSVTRRGPRRAPADPADPTDSAVVGAARPVVRS
;
A
#
# COMPACT_ATOMS: atom_id res chain seq x y z
N MET A 1 -21.20 57.72 -11.54
CA MET A 1 -20.77 56.53 -12.28
C MET A 1 -19.29 56.33 -12.03
N ARG A 2 -18.92 55.48 -11.13
CA ARG A 2 -17.52 55.05 -10.87
C ARG A 2 -17.48 53.55 -11.08
N GLU A 3 -16.84 53.17 -12.18
CA GLU A 3 -16.62 51.77 -12.53
C GLU A 3 -15.59 51.11 -11.57
N VAL A 4 -15.99 49.97 -11.08
CA VAL A 4 -15.20 49.06 -10.28
C VAL A 4 -14.44 48.17 -11.26
N THR A 5 -13.14 48.42 -11.46
CA THR A 5 -12.23 47.48 -12.11
C THR A 5 -11.13 47.10 -11.12
N GLY A 6 -11.42 46.09 -10.31
CA GLY A 6 -10.45 45.41 -9.45
C GLY A 6 -10.56 43.92 -9.68
N ARG A 7 -10.12 43.37 -10.82
CA ARG A 7 -9.94 41.92 -11.01
C ARG A 7 -8.55 41.53 -10.53
N SER A 8 -8.59 40.94 -9.36
CA SER A 8 -7.64 40.18 -8.61
C SER A 8 -6.62 39.36 -9.44
N SER A 9 -5.34 39.75 -9.36
CA SER A 9 -4.17 38.98 -9.81
C SER A 9 -3.79 37.80 -8.89
N ALA A 10 -4.61 37.44 -7.90
CA ALA A 10 -4.30 36.43 -6.87
C ALA A 10 -4.64 34.99 -7.26
N ALA A 11 -5.29 34.73 -8.39
CA ALA A 11 -5.74 33.40 -8.78
C ALA A 11 -4.64 32.42 -9.27
N PRO A 12 -3.56 32.86 -9.98
CA PRO A 12 -2.51 31.93 -10.45
C PRO A 12 -1.58 31.42 -9.34
N GLU A 13 -1.31 32.23 -8.32
CA GLU A 13 -0.39 31.85 -7.23
C GLU A 13 -0.98 30.83 -6.25
N ALA A 14 -2.28 30.88 -6.01
CA ALA A 14 -2.98 29.91 -5.17
C ALA A 14 -3.00 28.50 -5.79
N GLY A 15 -3.14 28.39 -7.13
CA GLY A 15 -3.06 27.14 -7.86
C GLY A 15 -1.68 26.49 -7.81
N ASP A 16 -0.62 27.28 -7.99
CA ASP A 16 0.77 26.81 -7.92
C ASP A 16 1.18 26.37 -6.51
N GLN A 17 0.72 27.04 -5.48
CA GLN A 17 0.96 26.66 -4.08
C GLN A 17 0.23 25.37 -3.73
N GLN A 18 -0.99 25.16 -4.22
CA GLN A 18 -1.74 23.90 -4.04
C GLN A 18 -1.04 22.72 -4.73
N VAL A 19 -0.59 22.89 -5.98
CA VAL A 19 0.14 21.85 -6.73
C VAL A 19 1.46 21.49 -6.05
N ARG A 20 2.22 22.47 -5.56
CA ARG A 20 3.47 22.24 -4.79
C ARG A 20 3.19 21.55 -3.44
N GLY A 21 2.10 21.90 -2.77
CA GLY A 21 1.65 21.25 -1.53
C GLY A 21 1.29 19.78 -1.75
N MET A 22 0.56 19.49 -2.83
CA MET A 22 0.20 18.11 -3.23
C MET A 22 1.43 17.28 -3.61
N ALA A 23 2.37 17.85 -4.37
CA ALA A 23 3.62 17.18 -4.76
C ALA A 23 4.49 16.85 -3.53
N ARG A 24 4.67 17.80 -2.60
CA ARG A 24 5.40 17.57 -1.35
C ARG A 24 4.72 16.51 -0.45
N GLY A 25 3.40 16.53 -0.37
CA GLY A 25 2.62 15.53 0.36
C GLY A 25 2.76 14.13 -0.26
N GLY A 26 2.80 14.03 -1.58
CA GLY A 26 3.02 12.78 -2.32
C GLY A 26 4.41 12.18 -2.07
N VAL A 27 5.46 13.00 -2.16
CA VAL A 27 6.85 12.57 -1.88
C VAL A 27 7.02 12.13 -0.43
N LEU A 28 6.45 12.88 0.53
CA LEU A 28 6.49 12.50 1.94
C LEU A 28 5.80 11.15 2.17
N ASN A 29 4.61 10.96 1.60
CA ASN A 29 3.85 9.71 1.74
C ASN A 29 4.59 8.53 1.11
N LEU A 30 5.23 8.73 -0.04
CA LEU A 30 6.03 7.71 -0.70
C LEU A 30 7.26 7.32 0.13
N GLY A 31 8.04 8.30 0.57
CA GLY A 31 9.24 8.05 1.38
C GLY A 31 8.90 7.37 2.71
N SER A 32 7.82 7.80 3.37
CA SER A 32 7.34 7.17 4.60
C SER A 32 6.83 5.74 4.39
N ALA A 33 6.17 5.46 3.26
CA ALA A 33 5.72 4.11 2.93
C ALA A 33 6.88 3.14 2.68
N VAL A 34 7.94 3.60 1.99
CA VAL A 34 9.19 2.82 1.82
C VAL A 34 9.80 2.50 3.18
N LEU A 35 9.96 3.53 4.02
CA LEU A 35 10.55 3.37 5.35
C LEU A 35 9.73 2.41 6.22
N SER A 36 8.40 2.50 6.16
CA SER A 36 7.49 1.58 6.85
C SER A 36 7.73 0.13 6.41
N GLN A 37 7.79 -0.12 5.10
CA GLN A 37 8.00 -1.47 4.58
C GLN A 37 9.38 -2.04 4.97
N VAL A 38 10.41 -1.20 4.94
CA VAL A 38 11.76 -1.58 5.40
C VAL A 38 11.74 -1.91 6.89
N ALA A 39 11.12 -1.08 7.74
CA ALA A 39 11.05 -1.33 9.18
C ALA A 39 10.29 -2.63 9.50
N LEU A 40 9.14 -2.87 8.87
CA LEU A 40 8.36 -4.11 9.06
C LEU A 40 9.12 -5.35 8.54
N PHE A 41 9.86 -5.22 7.44
CA PHE A 41 10.70 -6.29 6.95
C PHE A 41 11.85 -6.59 7.92
N LEU A 42 12.47 -5.56 8.52
CA LEU A 42 13.50 -5.72 9.53
C LEU A 42 12.97 -6.36 10.81
N VAL A 43 11.74 -6.05 11.24
CA VAL A 43 11.07 -6.76 12.35
C VAL A 43 10.96 -8.26 12.04
N MET A 44 10.46 -8.59 10.83
CA MET A 44 10.36 -9.98 10.40
C MET A 44 11.73 -10.67 10.34
N LEU A 45 12.73 -10.00 9.77
CA LEU A 45 14.11 -10.52 9.70
C LEU A 45 14.69 -10.78 11.09
N LEU A 46 14.48 -9.86 12.02
CA LEU A 46 14.95 -9.95 13.39
C LEU A 46 14.29 -11.13 14.12
N LEU A 47 12.98 -11.27 14.01
CA LEU A 47 12.23 -12.40 14.59
C LEU A 47 12.71 -13.74 14.00
N ALA A 48 12.84 -13.82 12.66
CA ALA A 48 13.30 -15.03 11.99
C ALA A 48 14.71 -15.45 12.40
N ARG A 49 15.61 -14.47 12.57
CA ARG A 49 17.04 -14.72 12.89
C ARG A 49 17.27 -15.04 14.37
N VAL A 50 16.57 -14.36 15.28
CA VAL A 50 16.79 -14.47 16.72
C VAL A 50 15.95 -15.58 17.34
N LEU A 51 14.66 -15.67 16.95
CA LEU A 51 13.72 -16.65 17.53
C LEU A 51 13.54 -17.89 16.66
N GLY A 52 13.92 -17.82 15.38
CA GLY A 52 13.73 -18.90 14.42
C GLY A 52 12.36 -18.88 13.73
N VAL A 53 12.21 -19.78 12.77
CA VAL A 53 11.06 -19.83 11.84
C VAL A 53 9.76 -20.19 12.57
N ARG A 54 9.83 -21.04 13.57
CA ARG A 54 8.67 -21.51 14.36
C ARG A 54 8.00 -20.36 15.10
N GLU A 55 8.77 -19.59 15.84
CA GLU A 55 8.24 -18.45 16.59
C GLU A 55 7.78 -17.32 15.65
N LEU A 56 8.44 -17.15 14.51
CA LEU A 56 7.97 -16.24 13.45
C LEU A 56 6.60 -16.70 12.90
N GLY A 57 6.38 -17.99 12.73
CA GLY A 57 5.09 -18.55 12.30
C GLY A 57 3.98 -18.24 13.30
N ARG A 58 4.24 -18.43 14.60
CA ARG A 58 3.31 -18.02 15.67
C ARG A 58 3.02 -16.52 15.65
N TYR A 59 4.06 -15.71 15.51
CA TYR A 59 3.90 -14.26 15.37
C TYR A 59 3.01 -13.91 14.17
N ALA A 60 3.22 -14.56 13.03
CA ALA A 60 2.44 -14.32 11.82
C ALA A 60 0.96 -14.68 11.99
N GLN A 61 0.64 -15.82 12.63
CA GLN A 61 -0.75 -16.22 12.93
C GLN A 61 -1.44 -15.22 13.86
N VAL A 62 -0.80 -14.88 14.97
CA VAL A 62 -1.34 -13.91 15.93
C VAL A 62 -1.53 -12.54 15.29
N TYR A 63 -0.59 -12.12 14.45
CA TYR A 63 -0.69 -10.85 13.70
C TYR A 63 -1.77 -10.89 12.60
N ALA A 64 -2.02 -12.05 11.99
CA ALA A 64 -3.14 -12.24 11.05
C ALA A 64 -4.49 -12.04 11.77
N VAL A 65 -4.66 -12.64 12.97
CA VAL A 65 -5.86 -12.42 13.79
C VAL A 65 -6.02 -10.93 14.13
N LEU A 66 -4.96 -10.26 14.61
CA LEU A 66 -4.99 -8.83 14.91
C LEU A 66 -5.41 -8.01 13.69
N SER A 67 -4.86 -8.32 12.52
CA SER A 67 -5.13 -7.56 11.28
C SER A 67 -6.58 -7.68 10.83
N LEU A 68 -7.14 -8.89 10.88
CA LEU A 68 -8.53 -9.14 10.50
C LEU A 68 -9.52 -8.55 11.52
N LEU A 69 -9.29 -8.75 12.81
CA LEU A 69 -10.13 -8.19 13.87
C LEU A 69 -10.03 -6.66 13.94
N GLY A 70 -8.85 -6.09 13.67
CA GLY A 70 -8.66 -4.65 13.57
C GLY A 70 -9.50 -4.04 12.47
N LEU A 71 -9.58 -4.71 11.32
CA LEU A 71 -10.41 -4.25 10.22
C LEU A 71 -11.91 -4.40 10.50
N LEU A 72 -12.31 -5.49 11.17
CA LEU A 72 -13.68 -5.67 11.66
C LEU A 72 -14.06 -4.53 12.62
N SER A 73 -13.18 -4.21 13.56
CA SER A 73 -13.37 -3.18 14.58
C SER A 73 -13.52 -1.77 13.99
N LEU A 74 -12.77 -1.47 12.92
CA LEU A 74 -12.79 -0.16 12.27
C LEU A 74 -14.08 0.10 11.49
N SER A 75 -14.84 -0.96 11.15
CA SER A 75 -16.18 -0.90 10.52
C SER A 75 -16.28 0.08 9.33
N GLY A 76 -15.18 0.23 8.57
CA GLY A 76 -15.10 1.13 7.41
C GLY A 76 -14.97 2.62 7.73
N PHE A 77 -14.96 3.03 9.00
CA PHE A 77 -14.84 4.44 9.41
C PHE A 77 -13.55 5.11 8.93
N ARG A 78 -12.53 4.35 8.54
CA ARG A 78 -11.32 4.90 7.91
C ARG A 78 -11.65 5.78 6.69
N ALA A 79 -12.45 5.29 5.77
CA ALA A 79 -12.86 6.05 4.59
C ALA A 79 -13.93 7.10 4.93
N GLY A 80 -14.89 6.74 5.80
CA GLY A 80 -15.95 7.63 6.28
C GLY A 80 -15.40 8.88 6.95
N LEU A 81 -14.52 8.72 7.95
CA LEU A 81 -13.92 9.86 8.66
C LEU A 81 -13.12 10.77 7.72
N THR A 82 -12.29 10.20 6.81
CA THR A 82 -11.55 11.01 5.85
C THR A 82 -12.49 11.85 4.98
N ARG A 83 -13.60 11.27 4.50
CA ARG A 83 -14.57 11.96 3.65
C ARG A 83 -15.39 13.00 4.40
N PHE A 84 -16.05 12.60 5.50
CA PHE A 84 -17.01 13.48 6.18
C PHE A 84 -16.32 14.63 6.91
N VAL A 85 -15.11 14.43 7.44
CA VAL A 85 -14.30 15.52 7.97
C VAL A 85 -13.96 16.53 6.86
N ALA A 86 -13.60 16.07 5.66
CA ALA A 86 -13.32 16.98 4.53
C ALA A 86 -14.56 17.72 4.04
N VAL A 87 -15.73 17.06 4.00
CA VAL A 87 -17.02 17.69 3.60
C VAL A 87 -17.42 18.75 4.63
N HIS A 88 -17.49 18.39 5.92
CA HIS A 88 -17.91 19.35 6.96
C HIS A 88 -16.94 20.52 7.17
N LEU A 89 -15.65 20.33 6.80
CA LEU A 89 -14.70 21.45 6.75
C LEU A 89 -14.96 22.37 5.56
N ALA A 90 -15.38 21.83 4.41
CA ALA A 90 -15.67 22.63 3.22
C ALA A 90 -16.99 23.39 3.37
N ASP A 91 -17.96 22.81 4.08
CA ASP A 91 -19.29 23.38 4.30
C ASP A 91 -19.35 24.30 5.56
N ASP A 92 -18.21 24.50 6.24
CA ASP A 92 -18.08 25.27 7.50
C ASP A 92 -19.06 24.81 8.58
N GLU A 93 -19.21 23.48 8.74
CA GLU A 93 -20.09 22.85 9.73
C GLU A 93 -19.30 22.28 10.94
N PRO A 94 -18.83 23.09 11.90
CA PRO A 94 -18.00 22.62 13.00
C PRO A 94 -18.71 21.65 13.95
N ALA A 95 -20.03 21.76 14.08
CA ALA A 95 -20.85 20.86 14.90
C ALA A 95 -20.92 19.45 14.32
N ALA A 96 -21.16 19.32 13.01
CA ALA A 96 -21.22 18.04 12.30
C ALA A 96 -19.83 17.38 12.22
N LEU A 97 -18.77 18.17 11.98
CA LEU A 97 -17.38 17.70 12.04
C LEU A 97 -17.04 17.05 13.38
N ARG A 98 -17.34 17.75 14.50
CA ARG A 98 -17.09 17.21 15.84
C ARG A 98 -17.94 15.98 16.13
N GLY A 99 -19.19 15.96 15.64
CA GLY A 99 -20.09 14.82 15.72
C GLY A 99 -19.55 13.60 14.96
N ALA A 100 -19.12 13.76 13.72
CA ALA A 100 -18.56 12.69 12.89
C ALA A 100 -17.28 12.09 13.51
N ILE A 101 -16.36 12.94 14.01
CA ILE A 101 -15.12 12.48 14.66
C ILE A 101 -15.42 11.69 15.94
N ARG A 102 -16.28 12.24 16.84
CA ARG A 102 -16.63 11.56 18.11
C ARG A 102 -17.35 10.25 17.85
N LEU A 103 -18.29 10.23 16.91
CA LEU A 103 -19.06 9.04 16.56
C LEU A 103 -18.14 7.96 15.95
N GLY A 104 -17.34 8.32 14.95
CA GLY A 104 -16.47 7.36 14.28
C GLY A 104 -15.40 6.77 15.19
N ILE A 105 -14.70 7.61 15.98
CA ILE A 105 -13.69 7.12 16.93
C ILE A 105 -14.36 6.36 18.08
N GLY A 106 -15.48 6.85 18.63
CA GLY A 106 -16.18 6.23 19.75
C GLY A 106 -16.70 4.83 19.38
N ILE A 107 -17.34 4.67 18.24
CA ILE A 107 -17.83 3.36 17.77
C ILE A 107 -16.66 2.42 17.47
N SER A 108 -15.61 2.91 16.82
CA SER A 108 -14.41 2.09 16.56
C SER A 108 -13.73 1.64 17.85
N ALA A 109 -13.65 2.53 18.87
CA ALA A 109 -13.11 2.20 20.18
C ALA A 109 -13.97 1.17 20.92
N LEU A 110 -15.30 1.37 20.91
CA LEU A 110 -16.23 0.42 21.54
C LEU A 110 -16.19 -0.95 20.85
N ALA A 111 -16.30 -0.98 19.52
CA ALA A 111 -16.27 -2.21 18.75
C ALA A 111 -14.95 -2.97 18.97
N SER A 112 -13.80 -2.27 18.92
CA SER A 112 -12.50 -2.88 19.14
C SER A 112 -12.33 -3.40 20.58
N THR A 113 -12.88 -2.70 21.58
CA THR A 113 -12.84 -3.15 22.97
C THR A 113 -13.71 -4.40 23.17
N VAL A 114 -14.92 -4.44 22.61
CA VAL A 114 -15.81 -5.62 22.68
C VAL A 114 -15.14 -6.82 22.00
N ILE A 115 -14.59 -6.62 20.80
CA ILE A 115 -13.88 -7.68 20.07
C ILE A 115 -12.63 -8.12 20.84
N ALA A 116 -11.89 -7.20 21.44
CA ALA A 116 -10.71 -7.51 22.26
C ALA A 116 -11.08 -8.35 23.48
N LEU A 117 -12.13 -7.99 24.20
CA LEU A 117 -12.63 -8.79 25.32
C LEU A 117 -13.08 -10.19 24.87
N GLY A 118 -13.80 -10.26 23.74
CA GLY A 118 -14.15 -11.54 23.12
C GLY A 118 -12.91 -12.37 22.76
N LEU A 119 -11.85 -11.75 22.23
CA LEU A 119 -10.59 -12.43 21.91
C LEU A 119 -9.84 -12.89 23.17
N VAL A 120 -9.82 -12.12 24.26
CA VAL A 120 -9.19 -12.52 25.52
C VAL A 120 -9.84 -13.79 26.09
N VAL A 121 -11.19 -13.83 26.06
CA VAL A 121 -11.97 -15.00 26.53
C VAL A 121 -11.84 -16.16 25.55
N GLY A 122 -11.97 -15.89 24.25
CA GLY A 122 -11.94 -16.89 23.18
C GLY A 122 -10.54 -17.37 22.79
N ALA A 123 -9.46 -16.76 23.32
CA ALA A 123 -8.09 -17.08 22.94
C ALA A 123 -7.73 -18.58 23.10
N PRO A 124 -8.11 -19.30 24.18
CA PRO A 124 -7.82 -20.72 24.27
C PRO A 124 -8.50 -21.53 23.15
N TRP A 125 -9.79 -21.28 22.91
CA TRP A 125 -10.55 -22.00 21.86
C TRP A 125 -10.01 -21.72 20.46
N LEU A 126 -9.57 -20.48 20.21
CA LEU A 126 -8.95 -20.13 18.93
C LEU A 126 -7.57 -20.77 18.79
N ALA A 127 -6.78 -20.82 19.86
CA ALA A 127 -5.49 -21.49 19.88
C ALA A 127 -5.62 -23.01 19.65
N ASP A 128 -6.63 -23.64 20.27
CA ASP A 128 -6.96 -25.05 20.04
C ASP A 128 -7.44 -25.31 18.61
N ALA A 129 -8.26 -24.41 18.05
CA ALA A 129 -8.71 -24.49 16.65
C ALA A 129 -7.57 -24.29 15.63
N LEU A 130 -6.49 -23.59 16.03
CA LEU A 130 -5.27 -23.43 15.26
C LEU A 130 -4.19 -24.48 15.60
N HIS A 131 -4.53 -25.48 16.40
CA HIS A 131 -3.68 -26.61 16.83
C HIS A 131 -2.35 -26.19 17.48
N ASP A 132 -2.28 -24.98 18.06
CA ASP A 132 -1.12 -24.51 18.84
C ASP A 132 -1.54 -23.76 20.12
N PRO A 133 -1.64 -24.46 21.27
CA PRO A 133 -2.01 -23.86 22.56
C PRO A 133 -1.10 -22.70 23.00
N GLN A 134 0.15 -22.64 22.50
CA GLN A 134 1.10 -21.57 22.82
C GLN A 134 0.71 -20.23 22.22
N LEU A 135 -0.21 -20.19 21.24
CA LEU A 135 -0.77 -18.96 20.70
C LEU A 135 -1.64 -18.21 21.72
N THR A 136 -2.17 -18.87 22.73
CA THR A 136 -3.11 -18.28 23.71
C THR A 136 -2.55 -16.99 24.33
N THR A 137 -1.30 -17.01 24.78
CA THR A 137 -0.66 -15.81 25.36
C THR A 137 -0.51 -14.71 24.33
N GLY A 138 -0.06 -15.01 23.12
CA GLY A 138 0.06 -14.05 22.03
C GLY A 138 -1.28 -13.45 21.65
N LEU A 139 -2.34 -14.25 21.52
CA LEU A 139 -3.70 -13.80 21.22
C LEU A 139 -4.25 -12.86 22.30
N ARG A 140 -4.04 -13.16 23.58
CA ARG A 140 -4.43 -12.27 24.69
C ARG A 140 -3.67 -10.94 24.66
N LEU A 141 -2.37 -10.96 24.35
CA LEU A 141 -1.56 -9.75 24.27
C LEU A 141 -1.96 -8.88 23.07
N VAL A 142 -2.20 -9.46 21.90
CA VAL A 142 -2.65 -8.66 20.74
C VAL A 142 -4.09 -8.16 20.89
N ALA A 143 -4.91 -8.78 21.72
CA ALA A 143 -6.20 -8.24 22.10
C ALA A 143 -6.05 -6.83 22.73
N LEU A 144 -5.00 -6.61 23.53
CA LEU A 144 -4.67 -5.29 24.10
C LEU A 144 -4.23 -4.28 23.03
N CYS A 145 -3.69 -4.73 21.90
CA CYS A 145 -3.33 -3.84 20.79
C CYS A 145 -4.56 -3.34 20.04
N LEU A 146 -5.63 -4.13 19.99
CA LEU A 146 -6.76 -3.91 19.10
C LEU A 146 -7.44 -2.54 19.29
N PRO A 147 -7.80 -2.11 20.52
CA PRO A 147 -8.36 -0.78 20.72
C PRO A 147 -7.40 0.35 20.33
N ALA A 148 -6.12 0.22 20.69
CA ALA A 148 -5.11 1.23 20.38
C ALA A 148 -4.89 1.36 18.86
N ALA A 149 -4.68 0.25 18.16
CA ALA A 149 -4.47 0.24 16.71
C ALA A 149 -5.69 0.80 15.96
N THR A 150 -6.90 0.41 16.38
CA THR A 150 -8.15 0.86 15.74
C THR A 150 -8.38 2.35 15.97
N VAL A 151 -8.18 2.86 17.20
CA VAL A 151 -8.29 4.29 17.51
C VAL A 151 -7.22 5.10 16.78
N CYS A 152 -5.98 4.59 16.70
CA CYS A 152 -4.91 5.22 15.93
C CYS A 152 -5.30 5.40 14.46
N GLU A 153 -5.75 4.33 13.80
CA GLU A 153 -6.18 4.36 12.39
C GLU A 153 -7.36 5.31 12.17
N ALA A 154 -8.37 5.29 13.05
CA ALA A 154 -9.51 6.19 12.98
C ALA A 154 -9.10 7.66 13.16
N ALA A 155 -8.23 7.96 14.14
CA ALA A 155 -7.73 9.30 14.39
C ALA A 155 -6.88 9.81 13.21
N LEU A 156 -5.97 8.99 12.67
CA LEU A 156 -5.17 9.33 11.50
C LEU A 156 -6.04 9.51 10.24
N ALA A 157 -7.09 8.71 10.07
CA ALA A 157 -8.05 8.88 9.00
C ALA A 157 -8.79 10.21 9.09
N ALA A 158 -9.21 10.62 10.29
CA ALA A 158 -9.81 11.93 10.52
C ALA A 158 -8.84 13.07 10.15
N THR A 159 -7.55 13.00 10.54
CA THR A 159 -6.56 14.04 10.19
C THR A 159 -6.39 14.22 8.67
N ARG A 160 -6.56 13.16 7.87
CA ARG A 160 -6.52 13.25 6.40
C ARG A 160 -7.65 14.08 5.81
N GLY A 161 -8.78 14.19 6.52
CA GLY A 161 -9.88 15.07 6.13
C GLY A 161 -9.47 16.54 5.99
N TRP A 162 -8.43 17.01 6.70
CA TRP A 162 -7.82 18.34 6.51
C TRP A 162 -6.93 18.46 5.27
N ARG A 163 -7.04 17.52 4.31
CA ARG A 163 -6.22 17.46 3.08
C ARG A 163 -4.71 17.42 3.35
N THR A 164 -4.30 16.91 4.51
CA THR A 164 -2.89 16.73 4.87
C THR A 164 -2.55 15.27 5.12
N GLN A 165 -1.39 14.83 4.61
CA GLN A 165 -0.88 13.47 4.85
C GLN A 165 0.16 13.43 5.98
N ARG A 166 0.51 14.58 6.59
CA ARG A 166 1.64 14.68 7.53
C ARG A 166 1.49 13.78 8.76
N ALA A 167 0.36 13.84 9.46
CA ALA A 167 0.14 13.02 10.64
C ALA A 167 0.14 11.52 10.29
N TYR A 168 -0.52 11.13 9.21
CA TYR A 168 -0.56 9.76 8.73
C TYR A 168 0.84 9.26 8.33
N ALA A 169 1.61 10.05 7.58
CA ALA A 169 2.96 9.68 7.17
C ALA A 169 3.91 9.56 8.37
N LEU A 170 3.92 10.57 9.26
CA LEU A 170 4.88 10.61 10.36
C LEU A 170 4.54 9.62 11.49
N ILE A 171 3.25 9.47 11.84
CA ILE A 171 2.85 8.60 12.95
C ILE A 171 2.59 7.18 12.45
N GLY A 172 1.72 7.02 11.44
CA GLY A 172 1.31 5.70 10.98
C GLY A 172 2.36 4.97 10.14
N GLN A 173 3.14 5.69 9.31
CA GLN A 173 4.10 5.06 8.40
C GLN A 173 5.56 5.15 8.86
N VAL A 174 5.93 6.11 9.71
CA VAL A 174 7.30 6.23 10.22
C VAL A 174 7.39 5.78 11.66
N TYR A 175 6.66 6.46 12.56
CA TYR A 175 6.79 6.22 14.00
C TYR A 175 6.36 4.82 14.41
N ASP A 176 5.14 4.36 14.05
CA ASP A 176 4.62 3.06 14.48
C ASP A 176 5.51 1.88 14.02
N PRO A 177 5.92 1.76 12.74
CA PRO A 177 6.84 0.70 12.31
C PRO A 177 8.24 0.83 12.94
N ALA A 178 8.76 2.06 13.11
CA ALA A 178 10.05 2.27 13.75
C ALA A 178 10.02 1.91 15.25
N ALA A 179 8.95 2.30 15.96
CA ALA A 179 8.76 1.94 17.37
C ALA A 179 8.65 0.42 17.54
N ARG A 180 7.89 -0.27 16.66
CA ARG A 180 7.84 -1.74 16.65
C ARG A 180 9.22 -2.35 16.46
N LEU A 181 10.00 -1.85 15.50
CA LEU A 181 11.35 -2.36 15.25
C LEU A 181 12.27 -2.16 16.46
N VAL A 182 12.33 -0.95 16.99
CA VAL A 182 13.22 -0.61 18.12
C VAL A 182 12.82 -1.37 19.39
N LEU A 183 11.52 -1.38 19.73
CA LEU A 183 11.03 -2.09 20.92
C LEU A 183 11.15 -3.61 20.79
N THR A 184 10.93 -4.17 19.60
CA THR A 184 11.15 -5.60 19.37
C THR A 184 12.64 -5.95 19.48
N ALA A 185 13.53 -5.15 18.89
CA ALA A 185 14.96 -5.35 19.01
C ALA A 185 15.42 -5.29 20.47
N LEU A 186 14.93 -4.31 21.24
CA LEU A 186 15.23 -4.19 22.67
C LEU A 186 14.70 -5.39 23.46
N ALA A 187 13.46 -5.81 23.25
CA ALA A 187 12.85 -6.96 23.92
C ALA A 187 13.64 -8.25 23.66
N LEU A 188 14.07 -8.46 22.42
CA LEU A 188 14.88 -9.63 22.05
C LEU A 188 16.29 -9.57 22.64
N ALA A 189 16.93 -8.38 22.66
CA ALA A 189 18.23 -8.19 23.30
C ALA A 189 18.20 -8.45 24.82
N LEU A 190 17.04 -8.19 25.46
CA LEU A 190 16.79 -8.49 26.86
C LEU A 190 16.37 -9.95 27.12
N GLY A 191 16.32 -10.80 26.09
CA GLY A 191 15.95 -12.20 26.20
C GLY A 191 14.44 -12.46 26.43
N ALA A 192 13.57 -11.47 26.20
CA ALA A 192 12.13 -11.59 26.46
C ALA A 192 11.38 -12.47 25.43
N GLY A 193 12.06 -12.99 24.40
CA GLY A 193 11.52 -13.93 23.43
C GLY A 193 10.31 -13.39 22.64
N LEU A 194 9.45 -14.29 22.19
CA LEU A 194 8.24 -13.94 21.42
C LEU A 194 7.25 -13.09 22.24
N THR A 195 7.11 -13.38 23.53
CA THR A 195 6.24 -12.59 24.42
C THR A 195 6.70 -11.14 24.49
N GLY A 196 8.02 -10.89 24.53
CA GLY A 196 8.59 -9.55 24.46
C GLY A 196 8.26 -8.83 23.14
N ALA A 197 8.27 -9.54 22.01
CA ALA A 197 7.87 -8.99 20.72
C ALA A 197 6.38 -8.57 20.69
N PHE A 198 5.48 -9.34 21.33
CA PHE A 198 4.08 -8.94 21.47
C PHE A 198 3.91 -7.73 22.40
N TRP A 199 4.65 -7.63 23.50
CA TRP A 199 4.65 -6.45 24.36
C TRP A 199 5.19 -5.21 23.62
N ALA A 200 6.22 -5.37 22.79
CA ALA A 200 6.70 -4.32 21.91
C ALA A 200 5.61 -3.81 20.95
N LEU A 201 4.82 -4.73 20.39
CA LEU A 201 3.67 -4.39 19.53
C LEU A 201 2.60 -3.63 20.32
N VAL A 202 2.28 -4.05 21.56
CA VAL A 202 1.34 -3.35 22.45
C VAL A 202 1.82 -1.92 22.72
N ALA A 203 3.06 -1.76 23.17
CA ALA A 203 3.63 -0.46 23.52
C ALA A 203 3.68 0.48 22.30
N ALA A 204 4.11 -0.02 21.13
CA ALA A 204 4.11 0.75 19.89
C ALA A 204 2.70 1.21 19.50
N SER A 205 1.70 0.32 19.58
CA SER A 205 0.32 0.65 19.21
C SER A 205 -0.30 1.69 20.12
N TRP A 206 -0.10 1.61 21.44
CA TRP A 206 -0.62 2.58 22.40
C TRP A 206 0.06 3.95 22.28
N SER A 207 1.39 3.98 22.12
CA SER A 207 2.13 5.23 21.90
C SER A 207 1.74 5.89 20.58
N ALA A 208 1.58 5.13 19.50
CA ALA A 208 1.09 5.65 18.22
C ALA A 208 -0.34 6.21 18.33
N ALA A 209 -1.23 5.51 19.06
CA ALA A 209 -2.60 5.99 19.32
C ALA A 209 -2.61 7.31 20.10
N GLY A 210 -1.78 7.42 21.14
CA GLY A 210 -1.63 8.67 21.90
C GLY A 210 -1.17 9.83 21.02
N LEU A 211 -0.14 9.62 20.20
CA LEU A 211 0.34 10.63 19.25
C LEU A 211 -0.71 11.00 18.19
N ALA A 212 -1.46 10.03 17.68
CA ALA A 212 -2.52 10.27 16.70
C ALA A 212 -3.67 11.09 17.30
N LEU A 213 -4.09 10.78 18.53
CA LEU A 213 -5.12 11.53 19.25
C LEU A 213 -4.66 12.97 19.56
N VAL A 214 -3.40 13.15 19.97
CA VAL A 214 -2.82 14.49 20.20
C VAL A 214 -2.77 15.30 18.90
N ALA A 215 -2.35 14.67 17.79
CA ALA A 215 -2.33 15.32 16.49
C ALA A 215 -3.75 15.75 16.06
N LEU A 216 -4.73 14.85 16.17
CA LEU A 216 -6.12 15.15 15.86
C LEU A 216 -6.69 16.23 16.76
N ALA A 217 -6.46 16.16 18.07
CA ALA A 217 -6.93 17.17 19.05
C ALA A 217 -6.39 18.56 18.72
N ARG A 218 -5.11 18.68 18.33
CA ARG A 218 -4.51 19.96 17.89
C ARG A 218 -5.21 20.52 16.64
N MET A 219 -5.63 19.67 15.72
CA MET A 219 -6.34 20.11 14.50
C MET A 219 -7.79 20.51 14.82
N VAL A 220 -8.50 19.73 15.63
CA VAL A 220 -9.87 20.04 16.06
C VAL A 220 -9.96 21.32 16.91
N ARG A 221 -8.93 21.64 17.71
CA ARG A 221 -8.86 22.90 18.48
C ARG A 221 -8.80 24.15 17.61
N ARG A 222 -8.39 24.05 16.36
CA ARG A 222 -8.35 25.17 15.40
C ARG A 222 -9.72 25.44 14.74
N VAL A 223 -10.68 24.54 14.92
CA VAL A 223 -12.05 24.69 14.42
C VAL A 223 -12.91 25.31 15.50
N PRO A 224 -13.82 26.24 15.17
CA PRO A 224 -14.68 26.90 16.12
C PRO A 224 -15.38 25.92 17.08
N ALA A 225 -15.50 26.31 18.35
CA ALA A 225 -16.16 25.48 19.35
C ALA A 225 -17.66 25.37 19.03
N ALA A 226 -18.16 24.14 18.91
CA ALA A 226 -19.57 23.84 18.67
C ALA A 226 -19.99 22.57 19.40
N ARG A 227 -21.26 22.47 19.79
CA ARG A 227 -21.83 21.22 20.30
C ARG A 227 -21.89 20.19 19.16
N PRO A 228 -21.47 18.94 19.39
CA PRO A 228 -21.47 17.92 18.34
C PRO A 228 -22.88 17.64 17.80
N ALA A 229 -23.05 17.68 16.49
CA ALA A 229 -24.25 17.25 15.82
C ALA A 229 -24.01 15.87 15.18
N TYR A 230 -24.79 14.89 15.54
CA TYR A 230 -24.62 13.51 15.11
C TYR A 230 -25.50 13.21 13.90
N ARG A 231 -24.88 12.81 12.77
CA ARG A 231 -25.57 12.36 11.55
C ARG A 231 -25.16 10.91 11.24
N PRO A 232 -25.62 9.91 12.02
CA PRO A 232 -25.11 8.54 11.91
C PRO A 232 -25.43 7.88 10.58
N GLY A 233 -26.62 8.09 10.00
CA GLY A 233 -27.07 7.40 8.80
C GLY A 233 -26.17 7.58 7.59
N GLU A 234 -25.69 8.80 7.34
CA GLU A 234 -24.79 9.10 6.21
C GLU A 234 -23.41 8.43 6.40
N LEU A 235 -22.86 8.57 7.61
CA LEU A 235 -21.56 8.01 7.96
C LEU A 235 -21.56 6.48 7.84
N PHE A 236 -22.58 5.81 8.37
CA PHE A 236 -22.69 4.35 8.31
C PHE A 236 -22.85 3.83 6.89
N ARG A 237 -23.79 4.40 6.11
CA ARG A 237 -24.07 3.94 4.74
C ARG A 237 -22.83 3.98 3.85
N PHE A 238 -22.02 5.04 3.96
CA PHE A 238 -20.78 5.14 3.20
C PHE A 238 -19.69 4.20 3.73
N SER A 239 -19.56 4.11 5.06
CA SER A 239 -18.52 3.30 5.70
C SER A 239 -18.69 1.82 5.44
N THR A 240 -19.92 1.29 5.43
CA THR A 240 -20.20 -0.14 5.22
C THR A 240 -19.71 -0.64 3.87
N VAL A 241 -19.93 0.11 2.78
CA VAL A 241 -19.44 -0.27 1.44
C VAL A 241 -17.89 -0.32 1.40
N SER A 242 -17.25 0.68 1.99
CA SER A 242 -15.80 0.74 2.10
C SER A 242 -15.23 -0.39 2.98
N TRP A 243 -15.97 -0.78 4.01
CA TRP A 243 -15.61 -1.85 4.93
C TRP A 243 -15.55 -3.22 4.24
N VAL A 244 -16.58 -3.59 3.51
CA VAL A 244 -16.63 -4.86 2.76
C VAL A 244 -15.46 -4.97 1.78
N SER A 245 -15.17 -3.91 1.04
CA SER A 245 -14.03 -3.88 0.10
C SER A 245 -12.69 -4.05 0.81
N SER A 246 -12.50 -3.37 1.95
CA SER A 246 -11.26 -3.45 2.72
C SER A 246 -11.11 -4.82 3.40
N LEU A 247 -12.20 -5.39 3.92
CA LEU A 247 -12.20 -6.72 4.54
C LEU A 247 -11.79 -7.78 3.52
N SER A 248 -12.35 -7.73 2.32
CA SER A 248 -12.03 -8.69 1.26
C SER A 248 -10.57 -8.61 0.83
N SER A 249 -10.03 -7.39 0.65
CA SER A 249 -8.63 -7.22 0.24
C SER A 249 -7.63 -7.60 1.33
N THR A 250 -7.94 -7.35 2.61
CA THR A 250 -7.09 -7.74 3.74
C THR A 250 -7.21 -9.24 4.03
N GLY A 251 -8.42 -9.79 3.90
CA GLY A 251 -8.66 -11.23 4.00
C GLY A 251 -7.77 -12.02 3.05
N LEU A 252 -7.68 -11.60 1.80
CA LEU A 252 -6.83 -12.23 0.79
C LEU A 252 -5.33 -12.27 1.18
N ILE A 253 -4.87 -11.36 2.06
CA ILE A 253 -3.48 -11.32 2.51
C ILE A 253 -3.22 -12.26 3.70
N TRP A 254 -4.21 -12.43 4.59
CA TRP A 254 -3.98 -13.04 5.90
C TRP A 254 -4.71 -14.36 6.13
N VAL A 255 -5.75 -14.68 5.34
CA VAL A 255 -6.58 -15.85 5.54
C VAL A 255 -5.80 -17.15 5.38
N ASP A 256 -4.82 -17.19 4.47
CA ASP A 256 -3.99 -18.37 4.24
C ASP A 256 -3.23 -18.81 5.49
N ALA A 257 -2.67 -17.85 6.26
CA ALA A 257 -1.94 -18.14 7.49
C ALA A 257 -2.84 -18.76 8.58
N LEU A 258 -4.11 -18.35 8.63
CA LEU A 258 -5.09 -18.92 9.57
C LEU A 258 -5.56 -20.29 9.10
N LEU A 259 -5.82 -20.48 7.81
CA LEU A 259 -6.23 -21.78 7.27
C LEU A 259 -5.12 -22.82 7.38
N LEU A 260 -3.85 -22.44 7.18
CA LEU A 260 -2.72 -23.33 7.42
C LEU A 260 -2.66 -23.80 8.88
N GLY A 261 -2.92 -22.90 9.84
CA GLY A 261 -3.02 -23.29 11.26
C GLY A 261 -4.22 -24.19 11.54
N PHE A 262 -5.38 -23.86 10.95
CA PHE A 262 -6.60 -24.66 11.10
C PHE A 262 -6.44 -26.10 10.59
N PHE A 263 -5.66 -26.29 9.52
CA PHE A 263 -5.33 -27.63 8.97
C PHE A 263 -4.09 -28.28 9.61
N ASP A 264 -3.60 -27.77 10.75
CA ASP A 264 -2.51 -28.33 11.55
C ASP A 264 -1.16 -28.46 10.80
N TYR A 265 -0.82 -27.48 9.94
CA TYR A 265 0.48 -27.50 9.26
C TYR A 265 1.64 -27.00 10.13
N GLY A 266 1.39 -26.65 11.37
CA GLY A 266 2.40 -26.26 12.35
C GLY A 266 3.03 -24.87 12.09
N PRO A 267 3.60 -24.26 13.15
CA PRO A 267 4.14 -22.91 13.07
C PRO A 267 5.34 -22.76 12.12
N ASP A 268 6.16 -23.81 11.98
CA ASP A 268 7.32 -23.78 11.08
C ASP A 268 6.90 -23.58 9.61
N ALA A 269 5.89 -24.33 9.15
CA ALA A 269 5.36 -24.19 7.79
C ALA A 269 4.75 -22.81 7.56
N ILE A 270 4.03 -22.27 8.54
CA ILE A 270 3.44 -20.93 8.48
C ILE A 270 4.52 -19.85 8.45
N GLY A 271 5.59 -20.01 9.22
CA GLY A 271 6.75 -19.12 9.18
C GLY A 271 7.42 -19.08 7.81
N VAL A 272 7.63 -20.25 7.19
CA VAL A 272 8.15 -20.36 5.81
C VAL A 272 7.23 -19.65 4.82
N TYR A 273 5.92 -19.91 4.87
CA TYR A 273 4.92 -19.26 4.01
C TYR A 273 4.91 -17.74 4.19
N HIS A 274 4.97 -17.27 5.43
CA HIS A 274 4.96 -15.83 5.73
C HIS A 274 6.19 -15.12 5.15
N VAL A 275 7.40 -15.69 5.30
CA VAL A 275 8.62 -15.11 4.73
C VAL A 275 8.56 -15.09 3.20
N ALA A 276 8.12 -16.19 2.58
CA ALA A 276 7.96 -16.28 1.12
C ALA A 276 7.01 -15.20 0.60
N THR A 277 5.85 -15.05 1.23
CA THR A 277 4.85 -14.01 0.88
C THR A 277 5.43 -12.60 0.99
N ARG A 278 6.21 -12.31 2.05
CA ARG A 278 6.84 -11.00 2.25
C ARG A 278 7.90 -10.69 1.22
N LEU A 279 8.76 -11.63 0.88
CA LEU A 279 9.78 -11.46 -0.17
C LEU A 279 9.12 -11.14 -1.52
N VAL A 280 8.08 -11.87 -1.88
CA VAL A 280 7.36 -11.69 -3.13
C VAL A 280 6.60 -10.35 -3.17
N THR A 281 6.04 -9.92 -2.03
CA THR A 281 5.35 -8.62 -1.92
C THR A 281 6.31 -7.44 -2.11
N ILE A 282 7.54 -7.55 -1.64
CA ILE A 282 8.57 -6.52 -1.84
C ILE A 282 8.92 -6.37 -3.33
N ALA A 283 8.93 -7.45 -4.10
CA ALA A 283 9.24 -7.39 -5.53
C ALA A 283 8.26 -6.52 -6.34
N VAL A 284 7.02 -6.39 -5.90
CA VAL A 284 5.97 -5.56 -6.55
C VAL A 284 5.77 -4.20 -5.87
N PHE A 285 6.63 -3.84 -4.93
CA PHE A 285 6.49 -2.58 -4.16
C PHE A 285 6.33 -1.33 -5.05
N VAL A 286 6.90 -1.33 -6.26
CA VAL A 286 6.78 -0.24 -7.24
C VAL A 286 5.33 0.08 -7.61
N LEU A 287 4.39 -0.86 -7.49
CA LEU A 287 2.98 -0.66 -7.82
C LEU A 287 2.30 0.39 -6.91
N ALA A 288 2.64 0.43 -5.62
CA ALA A 288 2.02 1.35 -4.67
C ALA A 288 2.31 2.83 -4.96
N PRO A 289 3.58 3.26 -5.19
CA PRO A 289 3.91 4.61 -5.66
C PRO A 289 3.25 4.99 -6.98
N VAL A 290 3.24 4.07 -7.92
CA VAL A 290 2.59 4.28 -9.21
C VAL A 290 1.09 4.53 -9.02
N ASN A 291 0.39 3.70 -8.27
CA ASN A 291 -1.03 3.89 -7.95
C ASN A 291 -1.31 5.24 -7.27
N ALA A 292 -0.46 5.64 -6.32
CA ALA A 292 -0.62 6.92 -5.61
C ALA A 292 -0.42 8.14 -6.52
N SER A 293 0.52 8.06 -7.46
CA SER A 293 0.85 9.16 -8.38
C SER A 293 -0.14 9.27 -9.54
N PHE A 294 -0.53 8.14 -10.13
CA PHE A 294 -1.39 8.13 -11.32
C PHE A 294 -2.89 8.19 -10.99
N GLY A 295 -3.32 7.74 -9.81
CA GLY A 295 -4.73 7.70 -9.43
C GLY A 295 -5.47 9.03 -9.61
N PRO A 296 -5.03 10.15 -9.03
CA PRO A 296 -5.68 11.45 -9.20
C PRO A 296 -5.70 11.95 -10.66
N HIS A 297 -4.63 11.68 -11.42
CA HIS A 297 -4.55 12.03 -12.84
C HIS A 297 -5.57 11.26 -13.68
N LEU A 298 -5.68 9.95 -13.43
CA LEU A 298 -6.67 9.09 -14.10
C LEU A 298 -8.10 9.55 -13.81
N ALA A 299 -8.42 9.91 -12.54
CA ALA A 299 -9.73 10.42 -12.18
C ALA A 299 -10.09 11.71 -12.93
N HIS A 300 -9.15 12.66 -13.00
CA HIS A 300 -9.35 13.92 -13.70
C HIS A 300 -9.59 13.75 -15.20
N LEU A 301 -8.74 12.98 -15.87
CA LEU A 301 -8.84 12.71 -17.30
C LEU A 301 -10.09 11.93 -17.67
N TYR A 302 -10.46 10.94 -16.83
CA TYR A 302 -11.68 10.16 -17.03
C TYR A 302 -12.94 11.04 -16.93
N HIS A 303 -12.99 11.93 -15.92
CA HIS A 303 -14.09 12.89 -15.75
C HIS A 303 -14.21 13.88 -16.93
N GLN A 304 -13.09 14.25 -17.55
CA GLN A 304 -13.07 15.10 -18.74
C GLN A 304 -13.40 14.36 -20.06
N GLY A 305 -13.63 13.05 -20.02
CA GLY A 305 -13.85 12.23 -21.21
C GLY A 305 -12.61 12.01 -22.09
N ARG A 306 -11.41 12.37 -21.63
CA ARG A 306 -10.13 12.24 -22.36
C ARG A 306 -9.60 10.80 -22.32
N LEU A 307 -10.40 9.86 -22.86
CA LEU A 307 -10.13 8.44 -22.76
C LEU A 307 -8.82 8.00 -23.42
N ASP A 308 -8.35 8.67 -24.48
CA ASP A 308 -7.08 8.35 -25.14
C ASP A 308 -5.88 8.58 -24.22
N GLU A 309 -5.93 9.63 -23.39
CA GLU A 309 -4.90 9.90 -22.40
C GLU A 309 -4.95 8.92 -21.23
N VAL A 310 -6.16 8.55 -20.78
CA VAL A 310 -6.35 7.49 -19.79
C VAL A 310 -5.72 6.19 -20.28
N ARG A 311 -5.98 5.78 -21.55
CA ARG A 311 -5.39 4.60 -22.18
C ARG A 311 -3.86 4.67 -22.18
N ARG A 312 -3.32 5.82 -22.59
CA ARG A 312 -1.88 6.03 -22.65
C ARG A 312 -1.24 5.93 -21.26
N ILE A 313 -1.78 6.63 -20.28
CA ILE A 313 -1.26 6.63 -18.89
C ILE A 313 -1.33 5.22 -18.29
N TYR A 314 -2.46 4.52 -18.46
CA TYR A 314 -2.61 3.14 -17.97
C TYR A 314 -1.55 2.20 -18.55
N ARG A 315 -1.31 2.25 -19.87
CA ARG A 315 -0.29 1.42 -20.54
C ARG A 315 1.13 1.75 -20.10
N VAL A 316 1.46 3.04 -19.98
CA VAL A 316 2.79 3.51 -19.52
C VAL A 316 3.04 3.08 -18.08
N ALA A 317 2.08 3.32 -17.19
CA ALA A 317 2.18 2.94 -15.79
C ALA A 317 2.36 1.44 -15.61
N THR A 318 1.58 0.63 -16.33
CA THR A 318 1.72 -0.85 -16.29
C THR A 318 3.08 -1.30 -16.80
N GLY A 319 3.54 -0.71 -17.93
CA GLY A 319 4.86 -1.01 -18.48
C GLY A 319 6.00 -0.71 -17.50
N TRP A 320 5.90 0.36 -16.74
CA TRP A 320 6.90 0.71 -15.71
C TRP A 320 6.85 -0.23 -14.51
N VAL A 321 5.65 -0.50 -13.98
CA VAL A 321 5.50 -1.44 -12.86
C VAL A 321 6.12 -2.78 -13.21
N LEU A 322 5.78 -3.35 -14.35
CA LEU A 322 6.33 -4.63 -14.76
C LEU A 322 7.85 -4.58 -14.93
N ARG A 323 8.37 -3.66 -15.74
CA ARG A 323 9.81 -3.60 -16.05
C ARG A 323 10.68 -3.35 -14.82
N LEU A 324 10.24 -2.49 -13.89
CA LEU A 324 10.99 -2.24 -12.66
C LEU A 324 10.94 -3.40 -11.68
N SER A 325 9.88 -4.21 -11.71
CA SER A 325 9.72 -5.39 -10.84
C SER A 325 10.39 -6.65 -11.41
N LEU A 326 10.58 -6.75 -12.73
CA LEU A 326 11.10 -7.96 -13.40
C LEU A 326 12.45 -8.46 -12.84
N PRO A 327 13.48 -7.63 -12.59
CA PRO A 327 14.74 -8.13 -12.02
C PRO A 327 14.56 -8.82 -10.67
N ALA A 328 13.67 -8.27 -9.82
CA ALA A 328 13.36 -8.85 -8.51
C ALA A 328 12.61 -10.18 -8.67
N PHE A 329 11.66 -10.27 -9.60
CA PHE A 329 10.99 -11.54 -9.89
C PHE A 329 11.96 -12.59 -10.45
N VAL A 330 12.86 -12.22 -11.37
CA VAL A 330 13.90 -13.12 -11.87
C VAL A 330 14.78 -13.63 -10.73
N ALA A 331 15.17 -12.76 -9.78
CA ALA A 331 15.93 -13.16 -8.61
C ALA A 331 15.16 -14.18 -7.75
N LEU A 332 13.85 -13.97 -7.53
CA LEU A 332 12.99 -14.88 -6.76
C LEU A 332 12.79 -16.22 -7.46
N LEU A 333 12.77 -16.25 -8.81
CA LEU A 333 12.61 -17.48 -9.58
C LEU A 333 13.91 -18.29 -9.67
N VAL A 334 15.08 -17.62 -9.72
CA VAL A 334 16.39 -18.28 -9.89
C VAL A 334 16.99 -18.67 -8.53
N PHE A 335 16.87 -17.81 -7.52
CA PHE A 335 17.51 -17.95 -6.21
C PHE A 335 16.52 -18.00 -5.02
N PRO A 336 15.35 -18.69 -5.12
CA PRO A 336 14.34 -18.65 -4.05
C PRO A 336 14.88 -19.20 -2.73
N GLU A 337 15.62 -20.30 -2.76
CA GLU A 337 16.19 -20.94 -1.59
C GLU A 337 17.25 -20.07 -0.91
N GLN A 338 18.15 -19.48 -1.68
CA GLN A 338 19.22 -18.61 -1.16
C GLN A 338 18.66 -17.33 -0.54
N LEU A 339 17.65 -16.73 -1.17
CA LEU A 339 16.96 -15.56 -0.63
C LEU A 339 16.23 -15.87 0.67
N LEU A 340 15.55 -17.00 0.76
CA LEU A 340 14.92 -17.46 1.98
C LEU A 340 15.96 -17.72 3.09
N ARG A 341 17.08 -18.38 2.79
CA ARG A 341 18.18 -18.63 3.74
C ARG A 341 18.81 -17.33 4.27
N VAL A 342 18.93 -16.30 3.43
CA VAL A 342 19.41 -14.99 3.85
C VAL A 342 18.48 -14.36 4.88
N VAL A 343 17.18 -14.55 4.79
CA VAL A 343 16.21 -13.98 5.73
C VAL A 343 16.18 -14.76 7.05
N GLY A 344 15.98 -16.04 7.05
CA GLY A 344 15.71 -16.81 8.27
C GLY A 344 16.59 -18.06 8.46
N GLY A 345 17.68 -18.17 7.70
CA GLY A 345 18.61 -19.30 7.84
C GLY A 345 18.15 -20.58 7.13
N PRO A 346 18.80 -21.72 7.44
CA PRO A 346 18.57 -22.99 6.72
C PRO A 346 17.14 -23.52 6.82
N GLY A 347 16.44 -23.23 7.91
CA GLY A 347 15.06 -23.71 8.17
C GLY A 347 14.01 -23.20 7.16
N LEU A 348 14.34 -22.17 6.36
CA LEU A 348 13.43 -21.64 5.33
C LEU A 348 13.64 -22.28 3.94
N ALA A 349 14.62 -23.13 3.74
CA ALA A 349 14.98 -23.67 2.42
C ALA A 349 13.81 -24.42 1.75
N GLY A 350 12.98 -25.11 2.51
CA GLY A 350 11.78 -25.82 2.01
C GLY A 350 10.71 -24.92 1.38
N GLY A 351 10.79 -23.60 1.54
CA GLY A 351 9.86 -22.62 0.96
C GLY A 351 10.14 -22.22 -0.49
N ALA A 352 11.14 -22.82 -1.15
CA ALA A 352 11.55 -22.41 -2.50
C ALA A 352 10.40 -22.52 -3.52
N ALA A 353 9.70 -23.68 -3.58
CA ALA A 353 8.57 -23.88 -4.49
C ALA A 353 7.42 -22.92 -4.19
N VAL A 354 7.11 -22.67 -2.92
CA VAL A 354 6.12 -21.70 -2.47
C VAL A 354 6.46 -20.30 -2.97
N THR A 355 7.73 -19.88 -2.83
CA THR A 355 8.20 -18.56 -3.30
C THR A 355 8.05 -18.41 -4.80
N VAL A 356 8.38 -19.46 -5.60
CA VAL A 356 8.22 -19.45 -7.05
C VAL A 356 6.75 -19.29 -7.44
N VAL A 357 5.84 -20.05 -6.85
CA VAL A 357 4.39 -19.98 -7.15
C VAL A 357 3.83 -18.61 -6.81
N LEU A 358 4.14 -18.09 -5.62
CA LEU A 358 3.72 -16.74 -5.20
C LEU A 358 4.29 -15.65 -6.12
N ALA A 359 5.56 -15.79 -6.55
CA ALA A 359 6.20 -14.84 -7.46
C ALA A 359 5.51 -14.83 -8.84
N LEU A 360 5.10 -15.99 -9.36
CA LEU A 360 4.34 -16.07 -10.61
C LEU A 360 2.98 -15.40 -10.50
N GLY A 361 2.25 -15.60 -9.38
CA GLY A 361 0.99 -14.90 -9.12
C GLY A 361 1.16 -13.38 -9.07
N GLN A 362 2.19 -12.89 -8.38
CA GLN A 362 2.49 -11.46 -8.31
C GLN A 362 3.02 -10.88 -9.62
N LEU A 363 3.68 -11.68 -10.43
CA LEU A 363 4.10 -11.26 -11.79
C LEU A 363 2.86 -10.93 -12.64
N VAL A 364 1.79 -11.73 -12.54
CA VAL A 364 0.50 -11.42 -13.20
C VAL A 364 -0.06 -10.09 -12.68
N ASN A 365 -0.05 -9.86 -11.37
CA ASN A 365 -0.48 -8.60 -10.78
C ASN A 365 0.34 -7.40 -11.29
N ALA A 366 1.67 -7.52 -11.38
CA ALA A 366 2.53 -6.49 -11.95
C ALA A 366 2.27 -6.25 -13.44
N ALA A 367 1.99 -7.33 -14.22
CA ALA A 367 1.69 -7.25 -15.66
C ALA A 367 0.34 -6.59 -15.97
N THR A 368 -0.61 -6.63 -15.04
CA THR A 368 -1.92 -5.96 -15.18
C THR A 368 -1.90 -4.51 -14.70
N GLY A 369 -0.91 -4.13 -13.87
CA GLY A 369 -0.67 -2.77 -13.42
C GLY A 369 -1.82 -2.18 -12.57
N PRO A 370 -2.07 -0.86 -12.67
CA PRO A 370 -3.04 -0.14 -11.83
C PRO A 370 -4.51 -0.33 -12.24
N CYS A 371 -4.93 -1.54 -12.70
CA CYS A 371 -6.30 -1.80 -13.17
C CYS A 371 -7.36 -1.55 -12.08
N GLY A 372 -7.15 -2.01 -10.85
CA GLY A 372 -8.06 -1.75 -9.73
C GLY A 372 -8.16 -0.27 -9.37
N THR A 373 -7.05 0.47 -9.45
CA THR A 373 -7.03 1.93 -9.27
C THR A 373 -7.83 2.63 -10.35
N LEU A 374 -7.70 2.22 -11.62
CA LEU A 374 -8.47 2.76 -12.73
C LEU A 374 -9.97 2.53 -12.54
N LEU A 375 -10.40 1.33 -12.13
CA LEU A 375 -11.80 1.03 -11.81
C LEU A 375 -12.35 1.93 -10.70
N ASN A 376 -11.58 2.14 -9.63
CA ASN A 376 -11.96 3.03 -8.55
C ASN A 376 -12.08 4.49 -9.01
N MET A 377 -11.14 4.97 -9.81
CA MET A 377 -11.11 6.35 -10.30
C MET A 377 -12.14 6.63 -11.39
N SER A 378 -12.60 5.60 -12.11
CA SER A 378 -13.71 5.70 -13.07
C SER A 378 -15.11 5.62 -12.43
N GLY A 379 -15.20 5.65 -11.09
CA GLY A 379 -16.47 5.59 -10.35
C GLY A 379 -17.04 4.18 -10.15
N ARG A 380 -16.36 3.12 -10.60
CA ARG A 380 -16.81 1.73 -10.46
C ARG A 380 -16.28 1.04 -9.19
N VAL A 381 -16.35 1.73 -8.07
CA VAL A 381 -15.89 1.22 -6.76
C VAL A 381 -16.62 -0.06 -6.37
N SER A 382 -17.92 -0.15 -6.67
CA SER A 382 -18.74 -1.35 -6.38
C SER A 382 -18.27 -2.58 -7.16
N VAL A 383 -17.85 -2.41 -8.43
CA VAL A 383 -17.31 -3.50 -9.24
C VAL A 383 -16.01 -4.01 -8.62
N ASN A 384 -15.08 -3.10 -8.27
CA ASN A 384 -13.83 -3.48 -7.60
C ASN A 384 -14.07 -4.13 -6.22
N MET A 385 -15.13 -3.74 -5.50
CA MET A 385 -15.55 -4.40 -4.26
C MET A 385 -15.99 -5.85 -4.53
N VAL A 386 -16.82 -6.08 -5.54
CA VAL A 386 -17.28 -7.42 -5.93
C VAL A 386 -16.08 -8.28 -6.37
N ASP A 387 -15.16 -7.73 -7.14
CA ASP A 387 -13.93 -8.41 -7.56
C ASP A 387 -13.08 -8.86 -6.35
N ASN A 388 -12.89 -7.98 -5.36
CA ASN A 388 -12.16 -8.31 -4.14
C ASN A 388 -12.87 -9.41 -3.34
N LEU A 389 -14.18 -9.35 -3.22
CA LEU A 389 -14.98 -10.36 -2.52
C LEU A 389 -14.91 -11.71 -3.24
N ALA A 390 -15.08 -11.71 -4.56
CA ALA A 390 -14.98 -12.91 -5.38
C ALA A 390 -13.58 -13.54 -5.29
N ALA A 391 -12.52 -12.72 -5.29
CA ALA A 391 -11.15 -13.20 -5.11
C ALA A 391 -10.94 -13.83 -3.73
N LEU A 392 -11.47 -13.22 -2.66
CA LEU A 392 -11.40 -13.79 -1.31
C LEU A 392 -12.15 -15.12 -1.21
N LEU A 393 -13.38 -15.17 -1.74
CA LEU A 393 -14.18 -16.40 -1.74
C LEU A 393 -13.48 -17.52 -2.54
N LEU A 394 -12.96 -17.20 -3.72
CA LEU A 394 -12.19 -18.15 -4.53
C LEU A 394 -10.95 -18.63 -3.78
N ASN A 395 -10.22 -17.72 -3.14
CA ASN A 395 -9.04 -18.07 -2.35
C ASN A 395 -9.40 -19.02 -1.19
N VAL A 396 -10.46 -18.71 -0.43
CA VAL A 396 -10.90 -19.59 0.68
C VAL A 396 -11.32 -20.97 0.15
N LEU A 397 -12.12 -21.02 -0.92
CA LEU A 397 -12.56 -22.30 -1.51
C LEU A 397 -11.38 -23.14 -2.02
N LEU A 398 -10.43 -22.50 -2.72
CA LEU A 398 -9.22 -23.18 -3.18
C LEU A 398 -8.34 -23.63 -2.01
N ASN A 399 -8.20 -22.83 -0.97
CA ASN A 399 -7.46 -23.22 0.23
C ASN A 399 -8.07 -24.42 0.93
N LEU A 400 -9.41 -24.46 1.11
CA LEU A 400 -10.12 -25.60 1.71
C LEU A 400 -9.88 -26.91 0.92
N TRP A 401 -9.65 -26.81 -0.37
CA TRP A 401 -9.38 -27.96 -1.23
C TRP A 401 -7.88 -28.28 -1.35
N LEU A 402 -7.02 -27.28 -1.56
CA LEU A 402 -5.60 -27.48 -1.86
C LEU A 402 -4.71 -27.61 -0.62
N ILE A 403 -5.03 -26.96 0.49
CA ILE A 403 -4.21 -27.08 1.71
C ILE A 403 -4.18 -28.53 2.21
N PRO A 404 -5.30 -29.25 2.35
CA PRO A 404 -5.24 -30.64 2.83
C PRO A 404 -4.39 -31.58 1.98
N ALA A 405 -4.31 -31.30 0.65
CA ALA A 405 -3.57 -32.14 -0.29
C ALA A 405 -2.09 -31.74 -0.45
N TYR A 406 -1.79 -30.42 -0.39
CA TYR A 406 -0.47 -29.87 -0.79
C TYR A 406 0.15 -28.92 0.25
N GLY A 407 -0.46 -28.75 1.41
CA GLY A 407 0.06 -27.92 2.50
C GLY A 407 0.29 -26.46 2.09
N ILE A 408 1.45 -25.91 2.46
CA ILE A 408 1.84 -24.52 2.15
C ILE A 408 1.93 -24.25 0.65
N LEU A 409 2.24 -25.27 -0.16
CA LEU A 409 2.23 -25.13 -1.62
C LEU A 409 0.80 -24.98 -2.13
N GLY A 410 -0.16 -25.70 -1.55
CA GLY A 410 -1.59 -25.55 -1.83
C GLY A 410 -2.09 -24.14 -1.54
N ALA A 411 -1.70 -23.57 -0.41
CA ALA A 411 -2.01 -22.18 -0.06
C ALA A 411 -1.41 -21.19 -1.07
N ALA A 412 -0.15 -21.40 -1.49
CA ALA A 412 0.50 -20.55 -2.48
C ALA A 412 -0.21 -20.60 -3.84
N VAL A 413 -0.63 -21.78 -4.29
CA VAL A 413 -1.39 -21.95 -5.54
C VAL A 413 -2.77 -21.28 -5.42
N ALA A 414 -3.49 -21.49 -4.32
CA ALA A 414 -4.79 -20.87 -4.06
C ALA A 414 -4.69 -19.34 -4.15
N TRP A 415 -3.70 -18.76 -3.49
CA TRP A 415 -3.44 -17.32 -3.52
C TRP A 415 -3.07 -16.81 -4.90
N ALA A 416 -2.12 -17.47 -5.60
CA ALA A 416 -1.66 -17.08 -6.93
C ALA A 416 -2.79 -17.13 -7.96
N VAL A 417 -3.60 -18.20 -7.95
CA VAL A 417 -4.74 -18.36 -8.86
C VAL A 417 -5.81 -17.30 -8.59
N SER A 418 -6.16 -17.06 -7.33
CA SER A 418 -7.15 -16.05 -6.95
C SER A 418 -6.71 -14.64 -7.33
N LEU A 419 -5.43 -14.31 -7.10
CA LEU A 419 -4.86 -13.02 -7.50
C LEU A 419 -4.82 -12.87 -9.02
N ALA A 420 -4.43 -13.92 -9.76
CA ALA A 420 -4.43 -13.91 -11.21
C ALA A 420 -5.84 -13.75 -11.77
N ALA A 421 -6.81 -14.52 -11.27
CA ALA A 421 -8.19 -14.48 -11.71
C ALA A 421 -8.82 -13.08 -11.54
N VAL A 422 -8.66 -12.46 -10.39
CA VAL A 422 -9.19 -11.10 -10.15
C VAL A 422 -8.52 -10.05 -11.03
N ASN A 423 -7.20 -10.16 -11.25
CA ASN A 423 -6.50 -9.21 -12.11
C ASN A 423 -6.87 -9.37 -13.59
N VAL A 424 -7.06 -10.60 -14.08
CA VAL A 424 -7.57 -10.87 -15.43
C VAL A 424 -8.99 -10.32 -15.59
N ALA A 425 -9.88 -10.54 -14.62
CA ALA A 425 -11.23 -9.98 -14.63
C ALA A 425 -11.20 -8.43 -14.70
N ARG A 426 -10.36 -7.79 -13.90
CA ARG A 426 -10.17 -6.33 -13.92
C ARG A 426 -9.65 -5.81 -15.27
N VAL A 427 -8.70 -6.50 -15.89
CA VAL A 427 -8.22 -6.12 -17.23
C VAL A 427 -9.34 -6.22 -18.25
N TRP A 428 -10.17 -7.26 -18.19
CA TRP A 428 -11.33 -7.40 -19.06
C TRP A 428 -12.37 -6.29 -18.84
N GLN A 429 -12.66 -5.94 -17.59
CA GLN A 429 -13.55 -4.83 -17.23
C GLN A 429 -13.01 -3.47 -17.69
N VAL A 430 -11.68 -3.22 -17.52
CA VAL A 430 -11.00 -2.02 -18.03
C VAL A 430 -11.07 -2.00 -19.57
N ARG A 431 -10.85 -3.14 -20.23
CA ARG A 431 -10.99 -3.23 -21.69
C ARG A 431 -12.40 -2.86 -22.16
N ALA A 432 -13.43 -3.31 -21.46
CA ALA A 432 -14.82 -2.97 -21.78
C ALA A 432 -15.13 -1.46 -21.61
N GLN A 433 -14.41 -0.75 -20.74
CA GLN A 433 -14.62 0.67 -20.47
C GLN A 433 -13.81 1.62 -21.34
N VAL A 434 -12.50 1.36 -21.41
CA VAL A 434 -11.53 2.25 -22.07
C VAL A 434 -11.00 1.66 -23.38
N HIS A 435 -11.51 0.50 -23.81
CA HIS A 435 -11.14 -0.17 -25.06
C HIS A 435 -9.62 -0.34 -25.23
N THR A 436 -8.91 -0.70 -24.14
CA THR A 436 -7.46 -0.92 -24.17
C THR A 436 -7.04 -2.09 -23.29
N VAL A 437 -5.92 -2.69 -23.64
CA VAL A 437 -5.21 -3.68 -22.84
C VAL A 437 -3.86 -3.12 -22.41
N PRO A 438 -3.29 -3.56 -21.27
CA PRO A 438 -2.04 -2.98 -20.75
C PRO A 438 -0.79 -3.33 -21.58
N VAL A 439 -0.90 -4.16 -22.62
CA VAL A 439 0.25 -4.67 -23.37
C VAL A 439 0.90 -3.57 -24.19
N THR A 440 2.23 -3.44 -24.05
CA THR A 440 3.07 -2.48 -24.78
C THR A 440 4.33 -3.16 -25.31
N ALA A 441 4.93 -2.62 -26.37
CA ALA A 441 6.22 -3.09 -26.87
C ALA A 441 7.32 -3.05 -25.79
N GLY A 442 7.27 -2.04 -24.89
CA GLY A 442 8.18 -1.95 -23.75
C GLY A 442 8.05 -3.12 -22.77
N MET A 443 6.84 -3.66 -22.57
CA MET A 443 6.63 -4.85 -21.75
C MET A 443 7.27 -6.09 -22.39
N VAL A 444 7.10 -6.27 -23.69
CA VAL A 444 7.70 -7.39 -24.44
C VAL A 444 9.23 -7.31 -24.35
N LYS A 445 9.81 -6.13 -24.58
CA LYS A 445 11.26 -5.91 -24.41
C LYS A 445 11.73 -6.25 -23.00
N GLY A 446 10.97 -5.81 -21.96
CA GLY A 446 11.26 -6.15 -20.57
C GLY A 446 11.21 -7.65 -20.28
N LEU A 447 10.21 -8.35 -20.82
CA LEU A 447 10.10 -9.81 -20.69
C LEU A 447 11.26 -10.54 -21.38
N VAL A 448 11.66 -10.13 -22.59
CA VAL A 448 12.83 -10.68 -23.28
C VAL A 448 14.10 -10.45 -22.44
N ALA A 449 14.29 -9.23 -21.91
CA ALA A 449 15.41 -8.92 -21.03
C ALA A 449 15.40 -9.78 -19.75
N ALA A 450 14.23 -10.02 -19.18
CA ALA A 450 14.07 -10.88 -18.01
C ALA A 450 14.42 -12.35 -18.31
N LEU A 451 14.02 -12.87 -19.46
CA LEU A 451 14.37 -14.24 -19.88
C LEU A 451 15.89 -14.40 -20.08
N VAL A 452 16.54 -13.44 -20.72
CA VAL A 452 18.01 -13.45 -20.90
C VAL A 452 18.72 -13.33 -19.55
N ALA A 453 18.24 -12.42 -18.67
CA ALA A 453 18.78 -12.27 -17.32
C ALA A 453 18.57 -13.52 -16.46
N MET A 454 17.44 -14.22 -16.64
CA MET A 454 17.16 -15.50 -15.98
C MET A 454 18.15 -16.58 -16.43
N GLY A 455 18.45 -16.67 -17.73
CA GLY A 455 19.49 -17.54 -18.27
C GLY A 455 20.87 -17.25 -17.68
N ALA A 456 21.25 -15.96 -17.56
CA ALA A 456 22.50 -15.54 -16.92
C ALA A 456 22.54 -15.94 -15.44
N GLY A 457 21.42 -15.74 -14.72
CA GLY A 457 21.28 -16.14 -13.32
C GLY A 457 21.44 -17.66 -13.13
N PHE A 458 20.81 -18.47 -13.96
CA PHE A 458 20.98 -19.93 -13.94
C PHE A 458 22.40 -20.34 -14.32
N GLY A 459 23.06 -19.64 -15.28
CA GLY A 459 24.46 -19.83 -15.60
C GLY A 459 25.37 -19.62 -14.39
N VAL A 460 25.19 -18.53 -13.64
CA VAL A 460 25.93 -18.30 -12.40
C VAL A 460 25.65 -19.37 -11.36
N ARG A 461 24.38 -19.80 -11.24
CA ARG A 461 23.99 -20.89 -10.32
C ARG A 461 24.66 -22.22 -10.66
N TRP A 462 24.86 -22.50 -11.94
CA TRP A 462 25.54 -23.70 -12.40
C TRP A 462 27.07 -23.63 -12.22
N LEU A 463 27.67 -22.46 -12.47
CA LEU A 463 29.13 -22.27 -12.40
C LEU A 463 29.67 -22.16 -10.97
N LEU A 464 28.89 -21.60 -10.05
CA LEU A 464 29.30 -21.36 -8.66
C LEU A 464 28.58 -22.35 -7.72
N GLY A 465 29.34 -23.10 -6.95
CA GLY A 465 28.89 -24.21 -6.12
C GLY A 465 28.06 -23.89 -4.86
N GLY A 466 27.31 -22.80 -4.85
CA GLY A 466 26.43 -22.42 -3.74
C GLY A 466 27.01 -21.34 -2.80
N GLY A 467 26.19 -20.90 -1.83
CA GLY A 467 26.60 -19.92 -0.81
C GLY A 467 26.31 -18.46 -1.15
N THR A 468 26.78 -17.57 -0.26
CA THR A 468 26.52 -16.12 -0.33
C THR A 468 27.15 -15.48 -1.58
N VAL A 469 28.33 -15.95 -2.00
CA VAL A 469 29.03 -15.45 -3.19
C VAL A 469 28.20 -15.72 -4.46
N GLN A 470 27.65 -16.93 -4.60
CA GLN A 470 26.76 -17.28 -5.71
C GLN A 470 25.56 -16.35 -5.78
N LEU A 471 24.92 -16.06 -4.62
CA LEU A 471 23.77 -15.17 -4.57
C LEU A 471 24.15 -13.73 -4.99
N VAL A 472 25.21 -13.18 -4.43
CA VAL A 472 25.65 -11.78 -4.71
C VAL A 472 26.03 -11.65 -6.20
N VAL A 473 26.85 -12.55 -6.71
CA VAL A 473 27.27 -12.53 -8.12
C VAL A 473 26.06 -12.77 -9.04
N GLY A 474 25.17 -13.69 -8.67
CA GLY A 474 23.94 -13.98 -9.43
C GLY A 474 22.99 -12.79 -9.48
N LEU A 475 22.74 -12.11 -8.37
CA LEU A 475 21.92 -10.90 -8.34
C LEU A 475 22.55 -9.77 -9.17
N ALA A 476 23.86 -9.56 -9.05
CA ALA A 476 24.59 -8.58 -9.85
C ALA A 476 24.49 -8.91 -11.36
N ALA A 477 24.67 -10.17 -11.74
CA ALA A 477 24.56 -10.63 -13.13
C ALA A 477 23.14 -10.43 -13.67
N ILE A 478 22.10 -10.79 -12.89
CA ILE A 478 20.71 -10.58 -13.30
C ILE A 478 20.45 -9.09 -13.58
N VAL A 479 20.83 -8.21 -12.67
CA VAL A 479 20.61 -6.76 -12.83
C VAL A 479 21.41 -6.20 -14.00
N ALA A 480 22.69 -6.55 -14.11
CA ALA A 480 23.58 -6.07 -15.17
C ALA A 480 23.09 -6.52 -16.57
N VAL A 481 22.80 -7.81 -16.72
CA VAL A 481 22.31 -8.37 -18.00
C VAL A 481 20.93 -7.81 -18.35
N TYR A 482 20.03 -7.70 -17.37
CA TYR A 482 18.71 -7.10 -17.58
C TYR A 482 18.83 -5.66 -18.11
N LEU A 483 19.62 -4.82 -17.45
CA LEU A 483 19.84 -3.44 -17.87
C LEU A 483 20.52 -3.35 -19.22
N ALA A 484 21.55 -4.17 -19.48
CA ALA A 484 22.24 -4.21 -20.76
C ALA A 484 21.29 -4.55 -21.92
N VAL A 485 20.44 -5.57 -21.75
CA VAL A 485 19.46 -5.98 -22.77
C VAL A 485 18.38 -4.92 -22.97
N VAL A 486 17.85 -4.32 -21.90
CA VAL A 486 16.87 -3.21 -22.01
C VAL A 486 17.46 -2.03 -22.76
N LEU A 487 18.71 -1.66 -22.49
CA LEU A 487 19.42 -0.58 -23.21
C LEU A 487 19.70 -0.95 -24.67
N ALA A 488 20.10 -2.18 -24.96
CA ALA A 488 20.35 -2.67 -26.32
C ALA A 488 19.07 -2.71 -27.17
N LEU A 489 17.93 -3.09 -26.58
CA LEU A 489 16.63 -3.09 -27.26
C LEU A 489 16.05 -1.67 -27.44
N GLY A 490 16.69 -0.67 -26.86
CA GLY A 490 16.32 0.74 -26.92
C GLY A 490 15.18 1.11 -25.98
N LEU A 491 15.36 2.25 -25.32
CA LEU A 491 14.34 2.86 -24.45
C LEU A 491 13.14 3.32 -25.29
N SER A 492 11.94 3.21 -24.74
CA SER A 492 10.75 3.77 -25.39
C SER A 492 10.83 5.30 -25.42
N ARG A 493 10.12 5.94 -26.35
CA ARG A 493 10.05 7.42 -26.41
C ARG A 493 9.55 8.00 -25.09
N GLU A 494 8.72 7.28 -24.38
CA GLU A 494 8.14 7.65 -23.08
C GLU A 494 9.18 7.57 -21.97
N ASP A 495 10.06 6.55 -21.98
CA ASP A 495 11.17 6.42 -21.03
C ASP A 495 12.18 7.55 -21.19
N VAL A 496 12.49 7.90 -22.44
CA VAL A 496 13.42 9.01 -22.77
C VAL A 496 12.83 10.35 -22.29
N MET A 497 11.52 10.58 -22.44
CA MET A 497 10.87 11.81 -21.93
C MET A 497 10.98 11.93 -20.42
N VAL A 498 10.76 10.85 -19.68
CA VAL A 498 10.85 10.85 -18.22
C VAL A 498 12.30 11.01 -17.75
N LEU A 499 13.23 10.29 -18.32
CA LEU A 499 14.67 10.47 -18.05
C LEU A 499 15.10 11.93 -18.29
N ARG A 500 14.69 12.53 -19.38
CA ARG A 500 14.96 13.95 -19.67
C ARG A 500 14.29 14.92 -18.68
N SER A 501 13.13 14.58 -18.14
CA SER A 501 12.45 15.42 -17.13
C SER A 501 13.14 15.35 -15.77
N VAL A 502 13.74 14.22 -15.42
CA VAL A 502 14.49 14.02 -14.16
C VAL A 502 15.91 14.63 -14.27
N THR A 503 16.57 14.49 -15.43
CA THR A 503 17.93 15.00 -15.64
C THR A 503 17.98 16.50 -15.97
N ARG A 504 16.95 17.05 -16.60
CA ARG A 504 16.78 18.48 -16.74
C ARG A 504 16.19 19.04 -15.45
N ARG A 505 17.04 19.39 -14.48
CA ARG A 505 16.76 20.49 -13.55
C ARG A 505 16.48 21.70 -14.43
N GLY A 506 15.19 22.03 -14.63
CA GLY A 506 14.83 23.19 -15.40
C GLY A 506 15.58 24.42 -14.90
N PRO A 507 16.05 25.32 -15.79
CA PRO A 507 16.63 26.56 -15.35
C PRO A 507 15.60 27.26 -14.45
N ARG A 508 16.01 27.60 -13.21
CA ARG A 508 15.29 28.58 -12.41
C ARG A 508 15.02 29.75 -13.36
N ARG A 509 13.78 29.97 -13.74
CA ARG A 509 13.39 31.27 -14.30
C ARG A 509 13.83 32.30 -13.27
N ALA A 510 14.83 33.08 -13.62
CA ALA A 510 15.16 34.32 -12.92
C ALA A 510 13.86 35.12 -12.76
N PRO A 511 13.67 35.82 -11.64
CA PRO A 511 12.57 36.77 -11.54
C PRO A 511 12.64 37.70 -12.76
N ALA A 512 11.53 37.90 -13.45
CA ALA A 512 11.44 38.94 -14.49
C ALA A 512 11.87 40.25 -13.83
N ASP A 513 12.90 40.89 -14.41
CA ASP A 513 13.32 42.24 -14.05
C ASP A 513 12.07 43.15 -14.12
N PRO A 514 11.85 44.00 -13.13
CA PRO A 514 10.79 44.98 -13.21
C PRO A 514 11.11 45.90 -14.41
N ALA A 515 10.15 46.03 -15.31
CA ALA A 515 10.19 46.83 -16.52
C ALA A 515 10.85 48.19 -16.27
N ASP A 516 11.85 48.49 -17.06
CA ASP A 516 12.49 49.82 -17.22
C ASP A 516 11.41 50.86 -17.56
N PRO A 517 11.28 52.00 -16.82
CA PRO A 517 10.22 52.97 -17.04
C PRO A 517 10.49 53.96 -18.18
N THR A 518 11.35 53.67 -19.15
CA THR A 518 11.78 54.63 -20.17
C THR A 518 11.19 54.46 -21.57
N ASP A 519 10.10 53.72 -21.75
CA ASP A 519 9.49 53.59 -23.09
C ASP A 519 8.02 54.07 -23.14
N SER A 520 7.77 55.28 -22.61
CA SER A 520 6.50 56.00 -22.75
C SER A 520 6.71 57.36 -23.41
N ALA A 521 7.10 57.36 -24.67
CA ALA A 521 6.89 58.55 -25.53
C ALA A 521 6.91 58.11 -26.99
N VAL A 522 5.89 58.51 -27.68
CA VAL A 522 5.59 58.42 -29.11
C VAL A 522 4.52 57.35 -29.44
N VAL A 523 3.28 57.79 -29.51
CA VAL A 523 2.47 57.95 -30.74
C VAL A 523 1.18 58.72 -30.39
N GLY A 524 1.11 59.93 -30.94
CA GLY A 524 -0.09 60.72 -30.92
C GLY A 524 -0.98 60.44 -32.12
N ALA A 525 -2.21 60.80 -31.95
CA ALA A 525 -3.17 61.25 -32.94
C ALA A 525 -3.61 60.36 -34.10
N ALA A 526 -4.88 59.92 -34.02
CA ALA A 526 -5.82 60.14 -35.14
C ALA A 526 -7.27 59.88 -34.66
N ARG A 527 -8.11 60.73 -35.15
CA ARG A 527 -9.51 61.04 -34.82
C ARG A 527 -10.54 60.05 -35.38
N PRO A 528 -11.81 60.19 -34.98
CA PRO A 528 -12.87 59.22 -35.18
C PRO A 528 -13.62 59.37 -36.52
N VAL A 529 -14.27 58.32 -36.98
CA VAL A 529 -15.37 58.35 -37.93
C VAL A 529 -16.56 57.60 -37.42
N VAL A 530 -17.68 58.26 -37.48
CA VAL A 530 -19.06 58.00 -37.12
C VAL A 530 -19.76 57.21 -38.23
N ARG A 531 -20.87 56.52 -37.84
CA ARG A 531 -22.01 55.98 -38.63
C ARG A 531 -21.85 54.48 -39.02
N SER A 532 -22.89 53.67 -38.85
CA SER A 532 -24.36 53.81 -38.68
C SER A 532 -24.86 52.51 -38.01
#